data_270069dbd7b1b61b0ff9fa87bc84fb91
#
_entry.id   270069dbd7b1b61b0ff9fa87bc84fb91
#
_cell.length_a   1.000
_cell.length_b   1.000
_cell.length_c   1.000
_cell.angle_alpha   90.00
_cell.angle_beta   90.00
_cell.angle_gamma   90.00
#
_symmetry.space_group_name_H-M   'P 1'
#
loop_
_entity.id
_entity.type
_entity.pdbx_description
1 polymer ?
#
loop_
_entity_poly.entity_id
_entity_poly.type
_entity_poly.pdbx_seq_one_letter_code
_entity_poly.pdbx_strand_id
1 'polypeptide(L)'
;MKPKFNRFFRKSILELNPYKSAREEFKNEEREMILLDANENPFQSSFNRYPDPMQVDLKSKIASWKNIRSDQLYLSNGSDEFISQIIIAFCEPGEDHIMIVPPTFGMYKVSALTYGVEVKEIPLILNFQLDTNAILQAANEKSKI
;
A
#
# COMPACT_ATOMS: atom_id res chain seq x y z
N MET A 1 -5.73 17.66 -15.19
CA MET A 1 -4.55 16.90 -15.68
C MET A 1 -4.48 15.61 -14.83
N LYS A 2 -4.65 14.41 -15.42
CA LYS A 2 -4.47 13.16 -14.65
C LYS A 2 -3.01 13.12 -14.18
N PRO A 3 -2.73 12.75 -12.92
CA PRO A 3 -1.37 12.68 -12.42
C PRO A 3 -0.51 11.77 -13.32
N LYS A 4 0.75 12.16 -13.54
CA LYS A 4 1.70 11.38 -14.37
C LYS A 4 1.85 9.92 -13.91
N PHE A 5 1.53 9.65 -12.64
CA PHE A 5 1.64 8.32 -12.01
C PHE A 5 0.47 7.38 -12.30
N ASN A 6 -0.69 7.85 -12.78
CA ASN A 6 -1.84 6.98 -13.04
C ASN A 6 -1.54 5.84 -14.02
N ARG A 7 -0.57 6.02 -14.91
CA ARG A 7 -0.14 5.00 -15.88
C ARG A 7 0.48 3.75 -15.24
N PHE A 8 0.91 3.85 -13.99
CA PHE A 8 1.53 2.72 -13.28
C PHE A 8 0.52 1.87 -12.52
N PHE A 9 -0.64 2.42 -12.20
CA PHE A 9 -1.69 1.69 -11.50
C PHE A 9 -2.47 0.79 -12.45
N ARG A 10 -2.98 -0.31 -11.91
CA ARG A 10 -3.95 -1.15 -12.59
C ARG A 10 -5.21 -0.35 -12.92
N LYS A 11 -5.83 -0.67 -14.05
CA LYS A 11 -7.08 0.02 -14.46
C LYS A 11 -8.20 -0.17 -13.44
N SER A 12 -8.35 -1.40 -12.93
CA SER A 12 -9.34 -1.73 -11.90
C SER A 12 -9.19 -0.88 -10.63
N ILE A 13 -7.95 -0.55 -10.23
CA ILE A 13 -7.70 0.31 -9.07
C ILE A 13 -8.08 1.76 -9.35
N LEU A 14 -7.78 2.26 -10.57
CA LEU A 14 -8.14 3.63 -10.96
C LEU A 14 -9.65 3.86 -11.11
N GLU A 15 -10.41 2.79 -11.35
CA GLU A 15 -11.87 2.82 -11.49
C GLU A 15 -12.61 2.62 -10.16
N LEU A 16 -11.90 2.24 -9.09
CA LEU A 16 -12.51 2.07 -7.78
C LEU A 16 -13.01 3.40 -7.21
N ASN A 17 -14.25 3.37 -6.74
CA ASN A 17 -14.77 4.42 -5.89
C ASN A 17 -14.40 4.09 -4.44
N PRO A 18 -13.61 4.93 -3.75
CA PRO A 18 -13.28 4.70 -2.35
C PRO A 18 -14.55 4.57 -1.50
N TYR A 19 -14.58 3.60 -0.62
CA TYR A 19 -15.63 3.54 0.38
C TYR A 19 -15.50 4.73 1.32
N LYS A 20 -16.61 5.45 1.52
CA LYS A 20 -16.71 6.51 2.52
C LYS A 20 -17.55 6.00 3.67
N SER A 21 -17.01 6.08 4.87
CA SER A 21 -17.78 5.77 6.07
C SER A 21 -18.75 6.91 6.40
N ALA A 22 -19.92 6.59 6.98
CA ALA A 22 -20.85 7.61 7.43
C ALA A 22 -20.18 8.65 8.35
N ARG A 23 -19.22 8.22 9.17
CA ARG A 23 -18.45 9.08 10.07
C ARG A 23 -17.55 10.09 9.34
N GLU A 24 -17.06 9.77 8.15
CA GLU A 24 -16.27 10.72 7.35
C GLU A 24 -17.14 11.88 6.84
N GLU A 25 -18.42 11.65 6.62
CA GLU A 25 -19.37 12.68 6.17
C GLU A 25 -19.68 13.69 7.26
N PHE A 26 -19.54 13.32 8.54
CA PHE A 26 -19.85 14.15 9.71
C PHE A 26 -18.65 14.85 10.34
N LYS A 27 -17.48 14.82 9.75
CA LYS A 27 -16.23 15.38 10.32
C LYS A 27 -16.27 16.90 10.63
N ASN A 28 -17.30 17.63 10.20
CA ASN A 28 -17.37 19.10 10.30
C ASN A 28 -18.52 19.65 11.15
N GLU A 29 -19.22 18.85 11.93
CA GLU A 29 -20.29 19.35 12.78
C GLU A 29 -19.80 19.58 14.22
N GLU A 30 -19.80 20.85 14.66
CA GLU A 30 -19.48 21.29 16.03
C GLU A 30 -20.52 20.84 17.08
N ARG A 31 -21.44 19.96 16.73
CA ARG A 31 -22.51 19.52 17.61
C ARG A 31 -22.11 18.25 18.35
N GLU A 32 -22.42 18.21 19.64
CA GLU A 32 -22.37 16.98 20.42
C GLU A 32 -23.41 15.99 19.89
N MET A 33 -22.97 14.95 19.21
CA MET A 33 -23.87 13.97 18.57
C MET A 33 -23.72 12.60 19.22
N ILE A 34 -24.85 11.90 19.32
CA ILE A 34 -24.86 10.47 19.65
C ILE A 34 -24.69 9.71 18.33
N LEU A 35 -23.53 9.08 18.16
CA LEU A 35 -23.20 8.32 16.96
C LEU A 35 -23.84 6.93 17.02
N LEU A 36 -24.74 6.65 16.09
CA LEU A 36 -25.42 5.36 15.90
C LEU A 36 -25.15 4.79 14.49
N ASP A 37 -24.07 5.22 13.87
CA ASP A 37 -23.71 4.96 12.50
C ASP A 37 -22.95 3.64 12.29
N ALA A 38 -22.52 2.99 13.38
CA ALA A 38 -21.72 1.78 13.32
C ALA A 38 -22.05 0.80 14.44
N ASN A 39 -21.85 -0.49 14.20
CA ASN A 39 -22.03 -1.54 15.18
C ASN A 39 -20.80 -1.63 16.10
N GLU A 40 -20.68 -0.66 17.01
CA GLU A 40 -19.58 -0.57 17.98
C GLU A 40 -19.94 -1.25 19.31
N ASN A 41 -18.93 -1.71 20.04
CA ASN A 41 -19.13 -2.30 21.35
C ASN A 41 -19.65 -1.22 22.35
N PRO A 42 -20.85 -1.40 22.95
CA PRO A 42 -21.42 -0.41 23.87
C PRO A 42 -20.70 -0.33 25.22
N PHE A 43 -19.93 -1.35 25.58
CA PHE A 43 -19.22 -1.38 26.85
C PHE A 43 -17.98 -0.49 26.79
N GLN A 44 -17.81 0.36 27.80
CA GLN A 44 -16.72 1.32 27.88
C GLN A 44 -15.37 0.60 28.00
N SER A 45 -14.47 0.85 27.02
CA SER A 45 -13.07 0.43 27.02
C SER A 45 -12.26 1.36 26.14
N SER A 46 -10.94 1.26 26.20
CA SER A 46 -10.04 2.04 25.34
C SER A 46 -10.12 1.63 23.85
N PHE A 47 -10.79 0.51 23.55
CA PHE A 47 -10.81 -0.10 22.22
C PHE A 47 -12.22 -0.42 21.73
N ASN A 48 -13.24 0.22 22.28
CA ASN A 48 -14.63 -0.06 21.95
C ASN A 48 -15.15 0.70 20.73
N ARG A 49 -14.36 1.61 20.17
CA ARG A 49 -14.72 2.40 19.02
C ARG A 49 -13.86 2.04 17.80
N TYR A 50 -14.44 2.15 16.61
CA TYR A 50 -13.65 1.99 15.38
C TYR A 50 -12.59 3.09 15.29
N PRO A 51 -11.36 2.74 14.89
CA PRO A 51 -10.31 3.72 14.69
C PRO A 51 -10.59 4.61 13.47
N ASP A 52 -9.92 5.76 13.39
CA ASP A 52 -9.92 6.58 12.18
C ASP A 52 -9.27 5.81 11.02
N PRO A 53 -10.01 5.48 9.96
CA PRO A 53 -9.46 4.72 8.82
C PRO A 53 -8.36 5.48 8.07
N MET A 54 -8.34 6.81 8.17
CA MET A 54 -7.32 7.65 7.55
C MET A 54 -6.08 7.86 8.42
N GLN A 55 -6.14 7.48 9.70
CA GLN A 55 -5.05 7.61 10.70
C GLN A 55 -4.45 9.02 10.77
N VAL A 56 -5.29 10.05 10.68
CA VAL A 56 -4.86 11.45 10.52
C VAL A 56 -3.88 11.88 11.61
N ASP A 57 -4.25 11.66 12.89
CA ASP A 57 -3.42 12.07 14.03
C ASP A 57 -2.07 11.34 14.05
N LEU A 58 -2.08 10.02 13.82
CA LEU A 58 -0.88 9.21 13.82
C LEU A 58 0.05 9.62 12.66
N LYS A 59 -0.51 9.78 11.45
CA LYS A 59 0.25 10.25 10.28
C LYS A 59 0.85 11.63 10.51
N SER A 60 0.11 12.56 11.13
CA SER A 60 0.60 13.90 11.44
C SER A 60 1.79 13.88 12.39
N LYS A 61 1.73 13.05 13.44
CA LYS A 61 2.83 12.89 14.40
C LYS A 61 4.08 12.29 13.73
N ILE A 62 3.91 11.23 12.95
CA ILE A 62 5.03 10.60 12.25
C ILE A 62 5.62 11.54 11.19
N ALA A 63 4.79 12.24 10.43
CA ALA A 63 5.21 13.20 9.42
C ALA A 63 6.06 14.32 10.03
N SER A 64 5.60 14.89 11.16
CA SER A 64 6.36 15.89 11.91
C SER A 64 7.70 15.35 12.38
N TRP A 65 7.72 14.15 12.95
CA TRP A 65 8.97 13.52 13.41
C TRP A 65 9.96 13.24 12.26
N LYS A 66 9.45 12.81 11.10
CA LYS A 66 10.27 12.50 9.91
C LYS A 66 10.54 13.70 9.02
N ASN A 67 9.98 14.87 9.32
CA ASN A 67 10.07 16.08 8.51
C ASN A 67 9.63 15.86 7.04
N ILE A 68 8.48 15.21 6.89
CA ILE A 68 7.82 14.94 5.60
C ILE A 68 6.35 15.34 5.68
N ARG A 69 5.62 15.33 4.56
CA ARG A 69 4.18 15.57 4.57
C ARG A 69 3.42 14.28 4.92
N SER A 70 2.27 14.41 5.57
CA SER A 70 1.43 13.26 5.95
C SER A 70 0.89 12.49 4.74
N ASP A 71 0.72 13.14 3.58
CA ASP A 71 0.31 12.49 2.33
C ASP A 71 1.42 11.64 1.67
N GLN A 72 2.64 11.69 2.19
CA GLN A 72 3.76 10.83 1.80
C GLN A 72 3.90 9.58 2.67
N LEU A 73 2.97 9.39 3.61
CA LEU A 73 2.96 8.25 4.53
C LEU A 73 1.84 7.26 4.20
N TYR A 74 2.22 6.02 4.12
CA TYR A 74 1.32 4.89 4.18
C TYR A 74 1.64 4.08 5.44
N LEU A 75 0.62 3.75 6.24
CA LEU A 75 0.75 2.96 7.45
C LEU A 75 0.11 1.59 7.24
N SER A 76 0.83 0.54 7.59
CA SER A 76 0.40 -0.85 7.44
C SER A 76 0.78 -1.70 8.65
N ASN A 77 0.18 -2.86 8.77
CA ASN A 77 0.53 -3.85 9.79
C ASN A 77 1.78 -4.62 9.35
N GLY A 78 2.92 -3.96 9.46
CA GLY A 78 4.21 -4.47 9.00
C GLY A 78 4.44 -4.31 7.50
N SER A 79 5.62 -4.74 7.06
CA SER A 79 6.05 -4.66 5.65
C SER A 79 5.26 -5.60 4.73
N ASP A 80 4.79 -6.74 5.25
CA ASP A 80 4.13 -7.76 4.44
C ASP A 80 2.79 -7.28 3.87
N GLU A 81 2.02 -6.54 4.69
CA GLU A 81 0.81 -5.89 4.20
C GLU A 81 1.13 -4.84 3.13
N PHE A 82 2.17 -4.01 3.37
CA PHE A 82 2.59 -3.02 2.39
C PHE A 82 3.04 -3.64 1.06
N ILE A 83 3.87 -4.71 1.11
CA ILE A 83 4.32 -5.44 -0.08
C ILE A 83 3.11 -5.98 -0.86
N SER A 84 2.15 -6.58 -0.16
CA SER A 84 0.92 -7.06 -0.76
C SER A 84 0.11 -5.95 -1.43
N GLN A 85 -0.04 -4.81 -0.76
CA GLN A 85 -0.80 -3.67 -1.27
C GLN A 85 -0.17 -3.05 -2.53
N ILE A 86 1.15 -2.89 -2.59
CA ILE A 86 1.79 -2.35 -3.80
C ILE A 86 1.70 -3.32 -4.97
N ILE A 87 1.81 -4.63 -4.75
CA ILE A 87 1.62 -5.63 -5.81
C ILE A 87 0.19 -5.55 -6.36
N ILE A 88 -0.83 -5.52 -5.49
CA ILE A 88 -2.23 -5.39 -5.89
C ILE A 88 -2.48 -4.09 -6.65
N ALA A 89 -1.86 -3.00 -6.24
CA ALA A 89 -2.12 -1.69 -6.83
C ALA A 89 -1.48 -1.51 -8.23
N PHE A 90 -0.32 -2.11 -8.45
CA PHE A 90 0.50 -1.81 -9.63
C PHE A 90 0.62 -2.96 -10.63
N CYS A 91 0.50 -4.23 -10.20
CA CYS A 91 0.76 -5.37 -11.07
C CYS A 91 -0.55 -6.03 -11.53
N GLU A 92 -0.81 -6.07 -12.83
CA GLU A 92 -1.93 -6.83 -13.39
C GLU A 92 -1.59 -8.33 -13.41
N PRO A 93 -2.39 -9.21 -12.75
CA PRO A 93 -2.15 -10.64 -12.70
C PRO A 93 -2.10 -11.26 -14.10
N GLY A 94 -1.13 -12.16 -14.33
CA GLY A 94 -0.94 -12.82 -15.62
C GLY A 94 -0.35 -11.95 -16.73
N GLU A 95 -0.17 -10.64 -16.51
CA GLU A 95 0.38 -9.71 -17.50
C GLU A 95 1.70 -9.10 -17.06
N ASP A 96 1.74 -8.61 -15.81
CA ASP A 96 2.89 -7.90 -15.25
C ASP A 96 3.78 -8.81 -14.40
N HIS A 97 4.99 -8.35 -14.10
CA HIS A 97 5.91 -9.04 -13.21
C HIS A 97 6.62 -8.08 -12.26
N ILE A 98 7.11 -8.67 -11.17
CA ILE A 98 8.09 -8.04 -10.30
C ILE A 98 9.48 -8.63 -10.53
N MET A 99 10.52 -7.85 -10.22
CA MET A 99 11.90 -8.33 -10.21
C MET A 99 12.40 -8.37 -8.77
N ILE A 100 13.00 -9.48 -8.39
CA ILE A 100 13.63 -9.64 -7.08
C ILE A 100 15.10 -10.06 -7.24
N VAL A 101 15.90 -9.73 -6.25
CA VAL A 101 17.35 -9.95 -6.26
C VAL A 101 17.78 -10.90 -5.12
N PRO A 102 17.60 -12.22 -5.30
CA PRO A 102 17.96 -13.16 -4.24
C PRO A 102 19.49 -13.22 -3.98
N PRO A 103 19.89 -13.47 -2.70
CA PRO A 103 19.02 -13.72 -1.54
C PRO A 103 18.37 -12.44 -1.03
N THR A 104 17.04 -12.46 -0.87
CA THR A 104 16.22 -11.34 -0.40
C THR A 104 15.07 -11.84 0.46
N PHE A 105 14.32 -10.94 1.06
CA PHE A 105 13.16 -11.27 1.88
C PHE A 105 12.09 -12.02 1.07
N GLY A 106 11.71 -13.21 1.54
CA GLY A 106 10.88 -14.16 0.78
C GLY A 106 9.46 -13.67 0.49
N MET A 107 8.93 -12.71 1.27
CA MET A 107 7.55 -12.25 1.12
C MET A 107 7.29 -11.50 -0.19
N TYR A 108 8.28 -10.93 -0.82
CA TYR A 108 8.11 -10.37 -2.18
C TYR A 108 7.64 -11.45 -3.16
N LYS A 109 8.33 -12.59 -3.18
CA LYS A 109 7.97 -13.72 -4.04
C LYS A 109 6.64 -14.34 -3.66
N VAL A 110 6.43 -14.61 -2.36
CA VAL A 110 5.19 -15.22 -1.86
C VAL A 110 3.99 -14.35 -2.21
N SER A 111 4.04 -13.06 -1.94
CA SER A 111 2.95 -12.14 -2.24
C SER A 111 2.67 -12.05 -3.74
N ALA A 112 3.69 -11.91 -4.58
CA ALA A 112 3.51 -11.84 -6.02
C ALA A 112 2.81 -13.10 -6.58
N LEU A 113 3.32 -14.28 -6.22
CA LEU A 113 2.74 -15.55 -6.67
C LEU A 113 1.31 -15.76 -6.15
N THR A 114 1.02 -15.34 -4.92
CA THR A 114 -0.33 -15.41 -4.34
C THR A 114 -1.34 -14.60 -5.15
N TYR A 115 -0.92 -13.47 -5.72
CA TYR A 115 -1.75 -12.62 -6.57
C TYR A 115 -1.64 -12.92 -8.08
N GLY A 116 -0.98 -14.02 -8.46
CA GLY A 116 -0.84 -14.42 -9.85
C GLY A 116 0.08 -13.50 -10.67
N VAL A 117 1.02 -12.83 -10.00
CA VAL A 117 2.01 -11.96 -10.64
C VAL A 117 3.32 -12.73 -10.82
N GLU A 118 3.87 -12.70 -12.03
CA GLU A 118 5.13 -13.35 -12.36
C GLU A 118 6.29 -12.74 -11.54
N VAL A 119 7.26 -13.59 -11.16
CA VAL A 119 8.46 -13.17 -10.45
C VAL A 119 9.70 -13.49 -11.30
N LYS A 120 10.46 -12.46 -11.65
CA LYS A 120 11.79 -12.62 -12.28
C LYS A 120 12.87 -12.48 -11.22
N GLU A 121 13.66 -13.52 -11.10
CA GLU A 121 14.78 -13.57 -10.16
C GLU A 121 16.07 -13.21 -10.88
N ILE A 122 16.77 -12.19 -10.38
CA ILE A 122 18.09 -11.78 -10.86
C ILE A 122 19.04 -11.86 -9.68
N PRO A 123 19.78 -12.97 -9.52
CA PRO A 123 20.62 -13.18 -8.36
C PRO A 123 21.68 -12.09 -8.19
N LEU A 124 22.00 -11.79 -6.94
CA LEU A 124 23.15 -10.93 -6.63
C LEU A 124 24.46 -11.56 -7.15
N ILE A 125 25.37 -10.72 -7.60
CA ILE A 125 26.72 -11.11 -7.99
C ILE A 125 27.64 -11.22 -6.77
N LEU A 126 28.92 -11.44 -7.00
CA LEU A 126 29.93 -11.52 -5.95
C LEU A 126 29.85 -10.34 -4.96
N ASN A 127 30.11 -10.62 -3.69
CA ASN A 127 30.01 -9.66 -2.58
C ASN A 127 28.59 -9.06 -2.38
N PHE A 128 27.56 -9.80 -2.75
CA PHE A 128 26.14 -9.37 -2.60
C PHE A 128 25.84 -8.05 -3.32
N GLN A 129 26.49 -7.77 -4.43
CA GLN A 129 26.22 -6.59 -5.23
C GLN A 129 25.10 -6.84 -6.26
N LEU A 130 24.39 -5.79 -6.65
CA LEU A 130 23.38 -5.85 -7.71
C LEU A 130 24.05 -6.03 -9.08
N ASP A 131 23.56 -6.98 -9.88
CA ASP A 131 23.85 -7.01 -11.31
C ASP A 131 22.97 -6.00 -12.05
N THR A 132 23.42 -4.76 -12.07
CA THR A 132 22.67 -3.66 -12.71
C THR A 132 22.45 -3.87 -14.19
N ASN A 133 23.38 -4.52 -14.88
CA ASN A 133 23.26 -4.82 -16.31
C ASN A 133 22.17 -5.87 -16.55
N ALA A 134 22.17 -6.97 -15.79
CA ALA A 134 21.15 -8.00 -15.89
C ALA A 134 19.76 -7.45 -15.52
N ILE A 135 19.66 -6.59 -14.48
CA ILE A 135 18.41 -5.93 -14.09
C ILE A 135 17.87 -5.06 -15.23
N LEU A 136 18.73 -4.21 -15.82
CA LEU A 136 18.31 -3.32 -16.92
C LEU A 136 17.93 -4.09 -18.18
N GLN A 137 18.60 -5.21 -18.49
CA GLN A 137 18.24 -6.08 -19.61
C GLN A 137 16.93 -6.82 -19.41
N ALA A 138 16.61 -7.21 -18.17
CA ALA A 138 15.38 -7.91 -17.82
C ALA A 138 14.16 -6.97 -17.71
N ALA A 139 14.40 -5.68 -17.45
CA ALA A 139 13.37 -4.67 -17.29
C ALA A 139 12.68 -4.38 -18.63
N ASN A 140 11.34 -4.29 -18.57
CA ASN A 140 10.51 -3.91 -19.71
C ASN A 140 9.23 -3.21 -19.23
N GLU A 141 8.28 -2.92 -20.13
CA GLU A 141 7.04 -2.22 -19.80
C GLU A 141 6.14 -2.96 -18.79
N LYS A 142 6.31 -4.28 -18.67
CA LYS A 142 5.60 -5.14 -17.72
C LYS A 142 6.28 -5.23 -16.35
N SER A 143 7.47 -4.69 -16.20
CA SER A 143 8.20 -4.63 -14.94
C SER A 143 7.62 -3.49 -14.08
N LYS A 144 6.90 -3.82 -13.01
CA LYS A 144 6.21 -2.83 -12.16
C LYS A 144 6.92 -2.56 -10.84
N ILE A 145 7.56 -3.57 -10.31
CA ILE A 145 8.29 -3.50 -9.03
C ILE A 145 9.63 -4.20 -9.19
#